data_13c5f3d720d647833ce3474109680b17
#
_entry.id   13c5f3d720d647833ce3474109680b17
#
_cell.length_a   1.000
_cell.length_b   1.000
_cell.length_c   1.000
_cell.angle_alpha   90.00
_cell.angle_beta   90.00
_cell.angle_gamma   90.00
#
_symmetry.space_group_name_H-M   'P 1'
#
loop_
_entity.id
_entity.type
_entity.pdbx_description
1 polymer ?
#
loop_
_entity_poly.entity_id
_entity_poly.type
_entity_poly.pdbx_seq_one_letter_code
_entity_poly.pdbx_strand_id
1 'polypeptide(L)'
;MYRLLYPMRTFLVVSGNGEEADVMTADWLTVLSNKPFMIGVAVAPKRYTHKLIKKYGEFVISVPTLEMLKDVWIAGTKSGPSKLKDMNITLVDSKKVATKSIGEAVANLECKLVDEQIYGDHTFFVGEVLHYTYNEAAFRDNKPNLKYNFLAHVGLNEFATFEDKIHEM
;
A
#
# COMPACT_ATOMS: atom_id res chain seq x y z
N MET A 1 -3.11 21.76 5.66
CA MET A 1 -4.40 21.86 4.92
C MET A 1 -4.59 20.79 3.83
N TYR A 2 -3.64 19.83 3.71
CA TYR A 2 -3.69 18.72 2.73
C TYR A 2 -4.94 17.83 2.84
N ARG A 3 -5.61 17.80 3.99
CA ARG A 3 -6.88 17.06 4.18
C ARG A 3 -8.05 17.53 3.31
N LEU A 4 -7.92 18.67 2.62
CA LEU A 4 -8.89 19.08 1.60
C LEU A 4 -8.91 18.13 0.38
N LEU A 5 -7.90 17.27 0.23
CA LEU A 5 -7.81 16.24 -0.82
C LEU A 5 -8.39 14.89 -0.39
N TYR A 6 -8.86 14.77 0.85
CA TYR A 6 -9.46 13.55 1.39
C TYR A 6 -10.97 13.47 1.04
N PRO A 7 -11.56 12.27 0.98
CA PRO A 7 -10.96 10.98 1.30
C PRO A 7 -9.98 10.49 0.23
N MET A 8 -8.90 9.82 0.67
CA MET A 8 -7.91 9.21 -0.22
C MET A 8 -7.92 7.69 -0.06
N ARG A 9 -7.69 6.98 -1.18
CA ARG A 9 -7.50 5.52 -1.14
C ARG A 9 -6.36 5.17 -0.18
N THR A 10 -6.59 4.10 0.59
CA THR A 10 -5.63 3.60 1.58
C THR A 10 -4.98 2.32 1.08
N PHE A 11 -3.67 2.23 1.25
CA PHE A 11 -2.85 1.09 0.86
C PHE A 11 -1.95 0.66 2.02
N LEU A 12 -1.45 -0.58 1.94
CA LEU A 12 -0.38 -1.06 2.79
C LEU A 12 0.91 -1.14 1.97
N VAL A 13 2.01 -0.63 2.53
CA VAL A 13 3.34 -0.69 1.93
C VAL A 13 4.18 -1.64 2.77
N VAL A 14 4.62 -2.73 2.16
CA VAL A 14 5.52 -3.71 2.77
C VAL A 14 6.92 -3.45 2.25
N SER A 15 7.93 -3.48 3.12
CA SER A 15 9.33 -3.50 2.72
C SER A 15 10.17 -4.22 3.78
N GLY A 16 11.38 -4.62 3.38
CA GLY A 16 12.28 -5.39 4.22
C GLY A 16 12.09 -6.90 4.05
N ASN A 17 12.97 -7.66 4.67
CA ASN A 17 13.02 -9.11 4.55
C ASN A 17 13.25 -9.76 5.92
N GLY A 18 12.76 -11.00 6.09
CA GLY A 18 12.90 -11.77 7.32
C GLY A 18 12.38 -11.01 8.55
N GLU A 19 13.19 -10.95 9.60
CA GLU A 19 12.83 -10.30 10.88
C GLU A 19 12.73 -8.77 10.80
N GLU A 20 13.29 -8.15 9.76
CA GLU A 20 13.21 -6.70 9.55
C GLU A 20 11.97 -6.28 8.76
N ALA A 21 11.17 -7.20 8.21
CA ALA A 21 9.98 -6.84 7.44
C ALA A 21 9.05 -5.91 8.23
N ASP A 22 8.55 -4.88 7.56
CA ASP A 22 7.62 -3.92 8.14
C ASP A 22 6.50 -3.60 7.16
N VAL A 23 5.35 -3.22 7.71
CA VAL A 23 4.16 -2.83 6.95
C VAL A 23 3.72 -1.46 7.43
N MET A 24 3.53 -0.49 6.54
CA MET A 24 2.96 0.81 6.89
C MET A 24 1.71 1.11 6.07
N THR A 25 0.82 1.90 6.63
CA THR A 25 -0.31 2.47 5.90
C THR A 25 0.11 3.71 5.14
N ALA A 26 -0.30 3.83 3.88
CA ALA A 26 -0.05 4.97 3.03
C ALA A 26 -1.32 5.37 2.26
N ASP A 27 -1.61 6.69 2.27
CA ASP A 27 -2.66 7.30 1.46
C ASP A 27 -2.07 8.04 0.25
N TRP A 28 -0.82 8.52 0.37
CA TRP A 28 -0.16 9.33 -0.65
C TRP A 28 0.56 8.45 -1.67
N LEU A 29 -0.25 7.79 -2.49
CA LEU A 29 0.19 6.90 -3.56
C LEU A 29 -0.53 7.27 -4.87
N THR A 30 0.20 7.22 -5.98
CA THR A 30 -0.34 7.49 -7.31
C THR A 30 0.30 6.63 -8.40
N VAL A 31 -0.42 6.42 -9.49
CA VAL A 31 0.12 5.86 -10.73
C VAL A 31 0.88 6.95 -11.47
N LEU A 32 2.08 6.64 -11.93
CA LEU A 32 2.96 7.56 -12.65
C LEU A 32 3.08 7.24 -14.14
N SER A 33 3.09 5.95 -14.48
CA SER A 33 3.24 5.48 -15.86
C SER A 33 2.53 4.16 -16.06
N ASN A 34 2.04 3.93 -17.28
CA ASN A 34 1.46 2.65 -17.67
C ASN A 34 2.48 1.74 -18.40
N LYS A 35 3.46 2.31 -19.10
CA LYS A 35 4.52 1.54 -19.83
C LYS A 35 5.87 2.27 -19.72
N PRO A 36 6.80 1.79 -18.87
CA PRO A 36 6.62 0.71 -17.89
C PRO A 36 5.59 1.10 -16.82
N PHE A 37 4.97 0.11 -16.18
CA PHE A 37 4.02 0.38 -15.11
C PHE A 37 4.77 0.86 -13.87
N MET A 38 4.53 2.10 -13.47
CA MET A 38 5.23 2.75 -12.37
C MET A 38 4.24 3.40 -11.41
N ILE A 39 4.55 3.31 -10.14
CA ILE A 39 3.81 3.96 -9.05
C ILE A 39 4.73 4.79 -8.19
N GLY A 40 4.19 5.86 -7.61
CA GLY A 40 4.88 6.70 -6.64
C GLY A 40 4.19 6.66 -5.28
N VAL A 41 4.98 6.63 -4.20
CA VAL A 41 4.49 6.72 -2.84
C VAL A 41 5.33 7.69 -2.02
N ALA A 42 4.67 8.63 -1.33
CA ALA A 42 5.34 9.57 -0.44
C ALA A 42 5.42 9.00 0.98
N VAL A 43 6.64 8.88 1.51
CA VAL A 43 6.89 8.29 2.83
C VAL A 43 7.75 9.25 3.67
N ALA A 44 7.28 9.55 4.88
CA ALA A 44 8.05 10.39 5.81
C ALA A 44 9.30 9.64 6.32
N PRO A 45 10.49 10.30 6.42
CA PRO A 45 11.74 9.68 6.86
C PRO A 45 11.68 9.03 8.26
N LYS A 46 10.76 9.47 9.10
CA LYS A 46 10.54 8.89 10.44
C LYS A 46 9.90 7.49 10.42
N ARG A 47 9.32 7.07 9.30
CA ARG A 47 8.71 5.72 9.16
C ARG A 47 9.82 4.68 9.04
N TYR A 48 9.67 3.57 9.75
CA TYR A 48 10.65 2.47 9.68
C TYR A 48 10.72 1.90 8.25
N THR A 49 9.59 1.74 7.59
CA THR A 49 9.48 1.29 6.19
C THR A 49 10.29 2.17 5.23
N HIS A 50 10.40 3.50 5.47
CA HIS A 50 11.25 4.40 4.67
C HIS A 50 12.70 3.90 4.60
N LYS A 51 13.28 3.53 5.76
CA LYS A 51 14.66 3.02 5.85
C LYS A 51 14.81 1.70 5.10
N LEU A 52 13.78 0.85 5.17
CA LEU A 52 13.78 -0.45 4.52
C LEU A 52 13.71 -0.32 2.99
N ILE A 53 12.86 0.56 2.46
CA ILE A 53 12.79 0.82 1.01
C ILE A 53 14.17 1.24 0.49
N LYS A 54 14.85 2.16 1.19
CA LYS A 54 16.21 2.58 0.82
C LYS A 54 17.25 1.46 0.95
N LYS A 55 17.13 0.62 1.99
CA LYS A 55 18.08 -0.47 2.25
C LYS A 55 17.96 -1.60 1.24
N TYR A 56 16.72 -2.00 0.91
CA TYR A 56 16.46 -3.18 0.08
C TYR A 56 16.21 -2.85 -1.40
N GLY A 57 15.90 -1.59 -1.72
CA GLY A 57 15.62 -1.16 -3.09
C GLY A 57 14.34 -1.76 -3.68
N GLU A 58 13.41 -2.20 -2.82
CA GLU A 58 12.16 -2.83 -3.23
C GLU A 58 11.06 -2.67 -2.18
N PHE A 59 9.82 -2.75 -2.63
CA PHE A 59 8.63 -2.71 -1.77
C PHE A 59 7.43 -3.35 -2.47
N VAL A 60 6.43 -3.72 -1.68
CA VAL A 60 5.15 -4.24 -2.20
C VAL A 60 4.04 -3.30 -1.77
N ILE A 61 3.17 -2.93 -2.72
CA ILE A 61 1.90 -2.24 -2.43
C ILE A 61 0.80 -3.27 -2.38
N SER A 62 0.14 -3.37 -1.22
CA SER A 62 -0.99 -4.26 -1.00
C SER A 62 -2.28 -3.46 -0.86
N VAL A 63 -3.35 -3.96 -1.47
CA VAL A 63 -4.67 -3.31 -1.49
C VAL A 63 -5.55 -3.95 -0.42
N PRO A 64 -5.80 -3.25 0.71
CA PRO A 64 -6.63 -3.75 1.78
C PRO A 64 -8.13 -3.52 1.50
N THR A 65 -8.96 -4.28 2.20
CA THR A 65 -10.41 -4.12 2.29
C THR A 65 -10.84 -3.73 3.72
N LEU A 66 -12.12 -3.47 3.93
CA LEU A 66 -12.68 -3.15 5.25
C LEU A 66 -12.38 -4.24 6.31
N GLU A 67 -12.28 -5.49 5.90
CA GLU A 67 -11.94 -6.61 6.80
C GLU A 67 -10.56 -6.46 7.43
N MET A 68 -9.65 -5.75 6.74
CA MET A 68 -8.29 -5.46 7.21
C MET A 68 -8.18 -4.11 7.96
N LEU A 69 -9.30 -3.46 8.31
CA LEU A 69 -9.27 -2.10 8.90
C LEU A 69 -8.41 -2.01 10.17
N LYS A 70 -8.47 -3.03 11.03
CA LYS A 70 -7.65 -3.09 12.26
C LYS A 70 -6.16 -3.12 11.92
N ASP A 71 -5.77 -3.89 10.92
CA ASP A 71 -4.37 -4.04 10.49
C ASP A 71 -3.87 -2.76 9.83
N VAL A 72 -4.71 -2.12 9.00
CA VAL A 72 -4.44 -0.80 8.43
C VAL A 72 -4.18 0.23 9.53
N TRP A 73 -4.98 0.25 10.60
CA TRP A 73 -4.78 1.14 11.74
C TRP A 73 -3.48 0.87 12.50
N ILE A 74 -3.18 -0.40 12.79
CA ILE A 74 -1.94 -0.80 13.46
C ILE A 74 -0.72 -0.40 12.61
N ALA A 75 -0.75 -0.69 11.31
CA ALA A 75 0.33 -0.36 10.36
C ALA A 75 0.58 1.16 10.27
N GLY A 76 -0.47 1.97 10.39
CA GLY A 76 -0.40 3.43 10.33
C GLY A 76 0.09 4.10 11.62
N THR A 77 -0.17 3.48 12.78
CA THR A 77 0.05 4.10 14.11
C THR A 77 1.26 3.57 14.85
N LYS A 78 1.66 2.32 14.61
CA LYS A 78 2.84 1.70 15.22
C LYS A 78 4.02 1.70 14.23
N SER A 79 5.25 1.61 14.73
CA SER A 79 6.48 1.60 13.94
C SER A 79 7.34 0.38 14.26
N GLY A 80 8.01 -0.16 13.24
CA GLY A 80 8.92 -1.29 13.35
C GLY A 80 8.26 -2.66 13.32
N PRO A 81 9.05 -3.74 13.16
CA PRO A 81 8.55 -5.08 12.88
C PRO A 81 7.75 -5.71 14.03
N SER A 82 7.95 -5.26 15.26
CA SER A 82 7.23 -5.82 16.42
C SER A 82 5.70 -5.69 16.33
N LYS A 83 5.19 -4.71 15.58
CA LYS A 83 3.74 -4.52 15.37
C LYS A 83 3.07 -5.64 14.59
N LEU A 84 3.85 -6.39 13.79
CA LEU A 84 3.32 -7.53 13.02
C LEU A 84 2.69 -8.60 13.93
N LYS A 85 3.13 -8.72 15.18
CA LYS A 85 2.55 -9.64 16.17
C LYS A 85 1.11 -9.27 16.57
N ASP A 86 0.74 -8.00 16.40
CA ASP A 86 -0.59 -7.47 16.74
C ASP A 86 -1.53 -7.45 15.53
N MET A 87 -1.00 -7.77 14.35
CA MET A 87 -1.71 -7.76 13.07
C MET A 87 -2.21 -9.16 12.71
N ASN A 88 -3.33 -9.21 12.03
CA ASN A 88 -3.93 -10.46 11.54
C ASN A 88 -3.66 -10.60 10.03
N ILE A 89 -2.39 -10.52 9.64
CA ILE A 89 -1.93 -10.67 8.25
C ILE A 89 -0.90 -11.79 8.12
N THR A 90 -0.88 -12.42 6.96
CA THR A 90 0.11 -13.44 6.58
C THR A 90 1.04 -12.85 5.52
N LEU A 91 2.34 -12.81 5.82
CA LEU A 91 3.36 -12.46 4.84
C LEU A 91 3.70 -13.67 3.99
N VAL A 92 3.41 -13.61 2.70
CA VAL A 92 3.63 -14.68 1.71
C VAL A 92 4.74 -14.31 0.73
N ASP A 93 5.34 -15.31 0.10
CA ASP A 93 6.40 -15.08 -0.88
C ASP A 93 5.90 -14.30 -2.09
N SER A 94 6.61 -13.26 -2.47
CA SER A 94 6.48 -12.56 -3.73
C SER A 94 7.19 -13.32 -4.86
N LYS A 95 6.88 -13.01 -6.12
CA LYS A 95 7.45 -13.72 -7.29
C LYS A 95 8.69 -13.05 -7.87
N LYS A 96 8.79 -11.73 -7.77
CA LYS A 96 9.84 -10.94 -8.44
C LYS A 96 10.71 -10.11 -7.50
N VAL A 97 10.29 -9.96 -6.25
CA VAL A 97 11.03 -9.23 -5.22
C VAL A 97 11.20 -10.11 -3.97
N ALA A 98 12.21 -9.84 -3.16
CA ALA A 98 12.43 -10.56 -1.90
C ALA A 98 11.47 -10.09 -0.78
N THR A 99 10.99 -8.84 -0.89
CA THR A 99 9.95 -8.30 -0.01
C THR A 99 8.65 -9.10 -0.15
N LYS A 100 8.06 -9.46 0.99
CA LYS A 100 6.84 -10.28 1.04
C LYS A 100 5.59 -9.50 0.60
N SER A 101 4.62 -10.24 0.08
CA SER A 101 3.25 -9.80 -0.16
C SER A 101 2.34 -10.10 1.02
N ILE A 102 1.15 -9.49 1.09
CA ILE A 102 0.14 -9.78 2.13
C ILE A 102 -0.90 -10.72 1.55
N GLY A 103 -1.09 -11.88 2.19
CA GLY A 103 -2.00 -12.93 1.72
C GLY A 103 -3.47 -12.53 1.74
N GLU A 104 -3.90 -11.73 2.71
CA GLU A 104 -5.28 -11.26 2.88
C GLU A 104 -5.64 -10.08 1.98
N ALA A 105 -4.63 -9.40 1.38
CA ALA A 105 -4.87 -8.28 0.47
C ALA A 105 -5.50 -8.75 -0.85
N VAL A 106 -6.45 -7.99 -1.38
CA VAL A 106 -7.11 -8.33 -2.65
C VAL A 106 -6.24 -8.07 -3.88
N ALA A 107 -5.14 -7.36 -3.73
CA ALA A 107 -4.08 -7.25 -4.75
C ALA A 107 -2.74 -6.90 -4.10
N ASN A 108 -1.65 -7.36 -4.73
CA ASN A 108 -0.28 -7.00 -4.37
C ASN A 108 0.48 -6.61 -5.64
N LEU A 109 1.22 -5.49 -5.58
CA LEU A 109 2.07 -4.99 -6.65
C LEU A 109 3.53 -5.02 -6.17
N GLU A 110 4.34 -5.84 -6.81
CA GLU A 110 5.75 -6.07 -6.48
C GLU A 110 6.63 -5.04 -7.20
N CYS A 111 7.27 -4.16 -6.45
CA CYS A 111 7.93 -2.98 -6.98
C CYS A 111 9.43 -2.99 -6.72
N LYS A 112 10.19 -2.69 -7.77
CA LYS A 112 11.61 -2.34 -7.67
C LYS A 112 11.73 -0.82 -7.60
N LEU A 113 12.45 -0.31 -6.61
CA LEU A 113 12.78 1.12 -6.52
C LEU A 113 13.63 1.53 -7.71
N VAL A 114 13.19 2.54 -8.45
CA VAL A 114 13.89 3.07 -9.63
C VAL A 114 14.31 4.51 -9.47
N ASP A 115 13.62 5.28 -8.60
CA ASP A 115 13.97 6.67 -8.30
C ASP A 115 13.46 7.07 -6.92
N GLU A 116 14.11 8.07 -6.31
CA GLU A 116 13.66 8.70 -5.08
C GLU A 116 13.97 10.19 -5.08
N GLN A 117 13.01 11.00 -4.66
CA GLN A 117 13.16 12.44 -4.56
C GLN A 117 12.59 12.98 -3.25
N ILE A 118 13.32 13.88 -2.61
CA ILE A 118 12.85 14.54 -1.38
C ILE A 118 11.97 15.74 -1.76
N TYR A 119 10.76 15.75 -1.20
CA TYR A 119 9.82 16.89 -1.30
C TYR A 119 9.37 17.31 0.10
N GLY A 120 9.93 18.41 0.59
CA GLY A 120 9.62 18.91 1.93
C GLY A 120 9.98 17.90 3.02
N ASP A 121 8.99 17.39 3.75
CA ASP A 121 9.15 16.46 4.86
C ASP A 121 8.93 14.98 4.47
N HIS A 122 8.79 14.69 3.16
CA HIS A 122 8.61 13.33 2.63
C HIS A 122 9.62 13.02 1.53
N THR A 123 9.96 11.74 1.40
CA THR A 123 10.62 11.18 0.22
C THR A 123 9.56 10.54 -0.66
N PHE A 124 9.54 10.92 -1.92
CA PHE A 124 8.71 10.30 -2.95
C PHE A 124 9.51 9.17 -3.60
N PHE A 125 9.13 7.94 -3.31
CA PHE A 125 9.73 6.75 -3.90
C PHE A 125 8.98 6.37 -5.17
N VAL A 126 9.72 6.11 -6.23
CA VAL A 126 9.18 5.64 -7.51
C VAL A 126 9.54 4.16 -7.70
N GLY A 127 8.53 3.32 -7.82
CA GLY A 127 8.70 1.89 -8.05
C GLY A 127 8.20 1.47 -9.42
N GLU A 128 9.01 0.71 -10.16
CA GLU A 128 8.57 -0.06 -11.32
C GLU A 128 7.89 -1.33 -10.84
N VAL A 129 6.66 -1.58 -11.27
CA VAL A 129 5.89 -2.77 -10.93
C VAL A 129 6.35 -3.93 -11.82
N LEU A 130 7.11 -4.86 -11.24
CA LEU A 130 7.66 -6.03 -11.94
C LEU A 130 6.67 -7.19 -12.05
N HIS A 131 5.75 -7.28 -11.09
CA HIS A 131 4.70 -8.30 -11.03
C HIS A 131 3.55 -7.82 -10.17
N TYR A 132 2.37 -8.37 -10.41
CA TYR A 132 1.21 -8.15 -9.55
C TYR A 132 0.35 -9.41 -9.47
N THR A 133 -0.32 -9.55 -8.34
CA THR A 133 -1.34 -10.57 -8.09
C THR A 133 -2.63 -9.90 -7.65
N TYR A 134 -3.77 -10.47 -7.96
CA TYR A 134 -5.06 -9.93 -7.52
C TYR A 134 -6.13 -11.02 -7.45
N ASN A 135 -7.15 -10.77 -6.66
CA ASN A 135 -8.35 -11.58 -6.59
C ASN A 135 -9.26 -11.23 -7.78
N GLU A 136 -9.50 -12.19 -8.68
CA GLU A 136 -10.31 -11.99 -9.89
C GLU A 136 -11.76 -11.59 -9.58
N ALA A 137 -12.29 -11.97 -8.42
CA ALA A 137 -13.63 -11.53 -8.00
C ALA A 137 -13.65 -10.07 -7.52
N ALA A 138 -12.50 -9.56 -7.00
CA ALA A 138 -12.35 -8.17 -6.59
C ALA A 138 -12.03 -7.23 -7.75
N PHE A 139 -11.53 -7.76 -8.87
CA PHE A 139 -11.20 -6.97 -10.07
C PHE A 139 -11.69 -7.71 -11.32
N ARG A 140 -12.76 -7.20 -11.92
CA ARG A 140 -13.36 -7.76 -13.15
C ARG A 140 -13.29 -6.73 -14.27
N ASP A 141 -12.95 -7.18 -15.48
CA ASP A 141 -12.89 -6.33 -16.68
C ASP A 141 -12.06 -5.05 -16.47
N ASN A 142 -10.92 -5.18 -15.79
CA ASN A 142 -10.04 -4.08 -15.39
C ASN A 142 -10.71 -3.03 -14.48
N LYS A 143 -11.79 -3.36 -13.80
CA LYS A 143 -12.51 -2.48 -12.88
C LYS A 143 -12.54 -3.09 -11.45
N PRO A 144 -12.39 -2.28 -10.41
CA PRO A 144 -12.60 -2.73 -9.04
C PRO A 144 -14.08 -3.04 -8.80
N ASN A 145 -14.36 -4.16 -8.16
CA ASN A 145 -15.69 -4.51 -7.66
C ASN A 145 -15.87 -3.83 -6.29
N LEU A 146 -16.67 -2.77 -6.23
CA LEU A 146 -16.85 -1.95 -5.03
C LEU A 146 -17.48 -2.71 -3.85
N LYS A 147 -18.12 -3.86 -4.08
CA LYS A 147 -18.60 -4.77 -3.01
C LYS A 147 -17.51 -5.32 -2.11
N TYR A 148 -16.23 -5.24 -2.54
CA TYR A 148 -15.07 -5.58 -1.72
C TYR A 148 -14.71 -4.51 -0.68
N ASN A 149 -15.48 -3.42 -0.58
CA ASN A 149 -15.34 -2.41 0.46
C ASN A 149 -13.89 -1.90 0.58
N PHE A 150 -13.33 -1.44 -0.54
CA PHE A 150 -12.01 -0.79 -0.54
C PHE A 150 -11.98 0.41 0.40
N LEU A 151 -10.91 0.54 1.16
CA LEU A 151 -10.78 1.60 2.15
C LEU A 151 -10.39 2.94 1.56
N ALA A 152 -10.99 3.99 2.08
CA ALA A 152 -10.61 5.38 1.91
C ALA A 152 -10.47 6.06 3.27
N HIS A 153 -9.31 6.68 3.53
CA HIS A 153 -9.07 7.43 4.76
C HIS A 153 -9.76 8.79 4.69
N VAL A 154 -10.56 9.11 5.67
CA VAL A 154 -11.26 10.39 5.83
C VAL A 154 -10.43 11.33 6.69
N GLY A 155 -9.94 10.83 7.83
CA GLY A 155 -9.08 11.58 8.72
C GLY A 155 -8.98 10.97 10.11
N LEU A 156 -7.88 11.21 10.80
CA LEU A 156 -7.61 10.64 12.13
C LEU A 156 -7.76 9.10 12.10
N ASN A 157 -8.74 8.56 12.80
CA ASN A 157 -9.07 7.13 12.85
C ASN A 157 -10.36 6.79 12.06
N GLU A 158 -10.77 7.68 11.16
CA GLU A 158 -12.01 7.54 10.39
C GLU A 158 -11.69 7.08 8.97
N PHE A 159 -12.37 6.03 8.55
CA PHE A 159 -12.29 5.45 7.22
C PHE A 159 -13.69 5.30 6.63
N ALA A 160 -13.78 5.36 5.32
CA ALA A 160 -14.99 5.11 4.54
C ALA A 160 -14.73 4.00 3.53
N THR A 161 -15.80 3.49 2.95
CA THR A 161 -15.78 2.62 1.77
C THR A 161 -16.49 3.30 0.63
N PHE A 162 -16.30 2.83 -0.59
CA PHE A 162 -17.00 3.33 -1.76
C PHE A 162 -18.38 2.68 -1.85
N GLU A 163 -19.39 3.48 -2.19
CA GLU A 163 -20.72 2.94 -2.50
C GLU A 163 -20.67 2.10 -3.79
N ASP A 164 -21.44 1.00 -3.81
CA ASP A 164 -21.61 0.17 -5.00
C ASP A 164 -22.63 0.82 -5.96
N LYS A 165 -22.39 2.10 -6.29
CA LYS A 165 -23.22 2.89 -7.18
C LYS A 165 -22.36 3.50 -8.28
N ILE A 166 -22.54 2.98 -9.49
CA ILE A 166 -21.83 3.47 -10.68
C ILE A 166 -22.71 4.47 -11.42
N HIS A 167 -22.09 5.58 -11.82
CA HIS A 167 -22.72 6.56 -12.71
C HIS A 167 -22.04 6.47 -14.07
N GLU A 168 -22.81 6.22 -15.11
CA GLU A 168 -22.35 6.16 -16.51
C GLU A 168 -22.77 7.44 -17.23
N MET A 169 -21.91 7.91 -18.16
CA MET A 169 -22.20 9.05 -19.06
C MET A 169 -22.52 8.54 -20.44
#